data_58164da1c504612bf55faf77430218e8
#
_entry.id   58164da1c504612bf55faf77430218e8
#
_cell.length_a   1.000
_cell.length_b   1.000
_cell.length_c   1.000
_cell.angle_alpha   90.00
_cell.angle_beta   90.00
_cell.angle_gamma   90.00
#
_symmetry.space_group_name_H-M   'P 1'
#
loop_
_entity.id
_entity.type
_entity.pdbx_description
1 polymer ?
#
loop_
_entity_poly.entity_id
_entity_poly.type
_entity_poly.pdbx_seq_one_letter_code
_entity_poly.pdbx_strand_id
1 'polypeptide(L)'
;MKNLSIGLNVLLLIAVIVLYILHFSGNSKSTSNQGGTVTVNADAKIVYINMDTLLNNYTQSRELNEAFLKKLEANRTELNIKVKNFDREAAEFRNKVENGGFMTRERAEQAQMDLMIKQQNLQKLQQEMTENAQREQMEINRKLYDAITNFLTEYNKAK
;
A
#
# COMPACT_ATOMS: atom_id res chain seq x y z
N MET A 1 -33.56 -24.52 48.33
CA MET A 1 -32.43 -24.07 47.45
C MET A 1 -32.87 -23.39 46.15
N LYS A 2 -34.09 -23.60 45.63
CA LYS A 2 -34.58 -22.93 44.41
C LYS A 2 -34.77 -21.39 44.57
N ASN A 3 -35.14 -20.91 45.76
CA ASN A 3 -35.41 -19.49 45.97
C ASN A 3 -34.14 -18.64 46.11
N LEU A 4 -33.05 -19.26 46.51
CA LEU A 4 -31.74 -18.58 46.61
C LEU A 4 -31.16 -18.23 45.22
N SER A 5 -31.37 -19.14 44.26
CA SER A 5 -30.92 -18.94 42.85
C SER A 5 -31.75 -17.83 42.17
N ILE A 6 -33.01 -17.72 42.47
CA ILE A 6 -33.90 -16.66 41.93
C ILE A 6 -33.52 -15.30 42.52
N GLY A 7 -33.23 -15.25 43.85
CA GLY A 7 -32.76 -14.02 44.50
C GLY A 7 -31.41 -13.52 43.94
N LEU A 8 -30.46 -14.44 43.67
CA LEU A 8 -29.18 -14.11 43.11
C LEU A 8 -29.29 -13.55 41.67
N ASN A 9 -30.18 -14.13 40.86
CA ASN A 9 -30.43 -13.63 39.50
C ASN A 9 -31.09 -12.25 39.46
N VAL A 10 -32.03 -11.99 40.37
CA VAL A 10 -32.66 -10.65 40.49
C VAL A 10 -31.65 -9.61 40.92
N LEU A 11 -30.77 -9.95 41.87
CA LEU A 11 -29.72 -9.04 42.34
C LEU A 11 -28.71 -8.72 41.24
N LEU A 12 -28.35 -9.71 40.41
CA LEU A 12 -27.45 -9.55 39.25
C LEU A 12 -28.10 -8.65 38.20
N LEU A 13 -29.38 -8.81 37.92
CA LEU A 13 -30.12 -8.00 36.97
C LEU A 13 -30.18 -6.54 37.41
N ILE A 14 -30.42 -6.27 38.71
CA ILE A 14 -30.40 -4.92 39.29
C ILE A 14 -28.99 -4.31 39.14
N ALA A 15 -27.92 -5.08 39.40
CA ALA A 15 -26.55 -4.61 39.26
C ALA A 15 -26.22 -4.23 37.80
N VAL A 16 -26.69 -5.01 36.83
CA VAL A 16 -26.51 -4.70 35.39
C VAL A 16 -27.29 -3.42 35.01
N ILE A 17 -28.51 -3.23 35.50
CA ILE A 17 -29.30 -2.02 35.25
C ILE A 17 -28.59 -0.78 35.83
N VAL A 18 -28.07 -0.88 37.06
CA VAL A 18 -27.33 0.22 37.70
C VAL A 18 -26.04 0.53 36.92
N LEU A 19 -25.29 -0.49 36.46
CA LEU A 19 -24.11 -0.31 35.64
C LEU A 19 -24.47 0.34 34.28
N TYR A 20 -25.58 -0.06 33.67
CA TYR A 20 -26.06 0.52 32.43
C TYR A 20 -26.43 2.00 32.59
N ILE A 21 -27.12 2.34 33.68
CA ILE A 21 -27.48 3.72 34.00
C ILE A 21 -26.24 4.56 34.29
N LEU A 22 -25.24 4.03 35.02
CA LEU A 22 -23.98 4.72 35.29
C LEU A 22 -23.15 4.88 34.01
N HIS A 23 -23.15 3.91 33.13
CA HIS A 23 -22.41 3.97 31.87
C HIS A 23 -23.08 4.92 30.87
N PHE A 24 -24.40 4.95 30.81
CA PHE A 24 -25.14 5.80 29.86
C PHE A 24 -25.48 7.19 30.46
N SER A 25 -25.54 7.34 31.78
CA SER A 25 -25.71 8.61 32.48
C SER A 25 -24.41 9.28 32.85
N GLY A 26 -23.25 8.68 32.44
CA GLY A 26 -21.93 9.28 32.53
C GLY A 26 -21.83 10.49 31.63
N ASN A 27 -22.45 11.57 32.08
CA ASN A 27 -22.22 12.90 31.55
C ASN A 27 -20.71 13.14 31.51
N SER A 28 -20.20 13.41 30.34
CA SER A 28 -18.80 13.70 30.05
C SER A 28 -18.28 14.85 30.90
N LYS A 29 -17.80 14.55 32.11
CA LYS A 29 -16.90 15.47 32.79
C LYS A 29 -15.56 15.34 32.07
N SER A 30 -15.35 16.24 31.15
CA SER A 30 -14.06 16.51 30.55
C SER A 30 -13.02 16.70 31.64
N THR A 31 -12.15 15.74 31.83
CA THR A 31 -10.93 15.93 32.61
C THR A 31 -10.10 16.94 31.82
N SER A 32 -10.06 18.17 32.31
CA SER A 32 -9.20 19.21 31.78
C SER A 32 -7.74 18.85 32.03
N ASN A 33 -7.11 18.16 31.07
CA ASN A 33 -5.68 18.21 30.95
C ASN A 33 -5.31 19.59 30.40
N GLN A 34 -4.55 20.33 31.16
CA GLN A 34 -3.88 21.58 30.78
C GLN A 34 -3.02 21.32 29.54
N GLY A 35 -3.54 21.72 28.40
CA GLY A 35 -2.84 21.77 27.13
C GLY A 35 -3.62 22.70 26.23
N GLY A 36 -3.21 23.97 26.17
CA GLY A 36 -3.65 25.00 25.23
C GLY A 36 -5.15 25.12 25.00
N THR A 37 -5.80 26.12 25.55
CA THR A 37 -7.14 26.54 25.14
C THR A 37 -7.12 26.81 23.64
N VAL A 38 -7.51 25.82 22.82
CA VAL A 38 -7.94 26.07 21.46
C VAL A 38 -9.30 26.76 21.61
N THR A 39 -9.31 28.08 21.60
CA THR A 39 -10.53 28.87 21.41
C THR A 39 -11.03 28.50 20.01
N VAL A 40 -11.99 27.56 19.95
CA VAL A 40 -12.74 27.29 18.74
C VAL A 40 -13.56 28.57 18.51
N ASN A 41 -13.11 29.43 17.63
CA ASN A 41 -13.92 30.55 17.17
C ASN A 41 -15.23 29.96 16.64
N ALA A 42 -16.36 30.40 17.20
CA ALA A 42 -17.69 29.93 16.83
C ALA A 42 -18.04 30.18 15.35
N ASP A 43 -17.17 30.87 14.61
CA ASP A 43 -17.26 31.20 13.19
C ASP A 43 -16.30 30.38 12.29
N ALA A 44 -15.66 29.32 12.82
CA ALA A 44 -14.79 28.47 12.03
C ALA A 44 -15.62 27.70 10.99
N LYS A 45 -15.56 28.09 9.74
CA LYS A 45 -16.18 27.38 8.63
C LYS A 45 -15.42 26.08 8.36
N ILE A 46 -16.01 24.95 8.71
CA ILE A 46 -15.46 23.65 8.35
C ILE A 46 -15.78 23.39 6.88
N VAL A 47 -14.76 23.19 6.09
CA VAL A 47 -14.86 22.82 4.68
C VAL A 47 -14.18 21.48 4.46
N TYR A 48 -14.65 20.72 3.48
CA TYR A 48 -14.00 19.49 3.06
C TYR A 48 -13.52 19.61 1.62
N ILE A 49 -12.48 18.86 1.28
CA ILE A 49 -11.94 18.81 -0.07
C ILE A 49 -12.21 17.43 -0.63
N ASN A 50 -12.84 17.38 -1.82
CA ASN A 50 -12.96 16.14 -2.57
C ASN A 50 -11.60 15.82 -3.19
N MET A 51 -10.89 14.84 -2.61
CA MET A 51 -9.54 14.47 -3.03
C MET A 51 -9.48 13.92 -4.44
N ASP A 52 -10.49 13.16 -4.87
CA ASP A 52 -10.52 12.61 -6.23
C ASP A 52 -10.60 13.72 -7.27
N THR A 53 -11.49 14.69 -7.05
CA THR A 53 -11.61 15.86 -7.93
C THR A 53 -10.33 16.71 -7.92
N LEU A 54 -9.73 16.88 -6.76
CA LEU A 54 -8.48 17.64 -6.63
C LEU A 54 -7.35 16.96 -7.39
N LEU A 55 -7.10 15.68 -7.16
CA LEU A 55 -5.99 14.93 -7.78
C LEU A 55 -6.13 14.82 -9.29
N ASN A 56 -7.36 14.68 -9.80
CA ASN A 56 -7.63 14.64 -11.24
C ASN A 56 -7.36 15.98 -11.95
N ASN A 57 -7.51 17.09 -11.24
CA ASN A 57 -7.29 18.43 -11.79
C ASN A 57 -5.92 19.03 -11.41
N TYR A 58 -5.16 18.36 -10.54
CA TYR A 58 -3.86 18.85 -10.10
C TYR A 58 -2.78 18.47 -11.12
N THR A 59 -2.19 19.47 -11.77
CA THR A 59 -1.21 19.27 -12.86
C THR A 59 -0.04 18.38 -12.43
N GLN A 60 0.53 18.61 -11.25
CA GLN A 60 1.63 17.79 -10.73
C GLN A 60 1.22 16.32 -10.51
N SER A 61 -0.02 16.06 -10.08
CA SER A 61 -0.54 14.69 -9.97
C SER A 61 -0.55 13.99 -11.32
N ARG A 62 -1.02 14.68 -12.35
CA ARG A 62 -1.07 14.14 -13.72
C ARG A 62 0.33 13.87 -14.25
N GLU A 63 1.25 14.82 -14.12
CA GLU A 63 2.64 14.68 -14.58
C GLU A 63 3.36 13.50 -13.91
N LEU A 64 3.23 13.38 -12.58
CA LEU A 64 3.82 12.26 -11.84
C LEU A 64 3.23 10.92 -12.24
N ASN A 65 1.91 10.84 -12.40
CA ASN A 65 1.25 9.61 -12.84
C ASN A 65 1.60 9.25 -14.27
N GLU A 66 1.67 10.21 -15.19
CA GLU A 66 2.10 9.96 -16.58
C GLU A 66 3.54 9.46 -16.64
N ALA A 67 4.45 10.06 -15.89
CA ALA A 67 5.84 9.62 -15.81
C ALA A 67 5.94 8.19 -15.24
N PHE A 68 5.17 7.90 -14.20
CA PHE A 68 5.13 6.57 -13.59
C PHE A 68 4.60 5.51 -14.56
N LEU A 69 3.49 5.80 -15.26
CA LEU A 69 2.94 4.87 -16.26
C LEU A 69 3.91 4.60 -17.42
N LYS A 70 4.61 5.63 -17.92
CA LYS A 70 5.66 5.45 -18.95
C LYS A 70 6.79 4.54 -18.46
N LYS A 71 7.19 4.68 -17.19
CA LYS A 71 8.23 3.83 -16.60
C LYS A 71 7.77 2.39 -16.43
N LEU A 72 6.51 2.18 -15.99
CA LEU A 72 5.93 0.83 -15.91
C LEU A 72 5.90 0.16 -17.29
N GLU A 73 5.49 0.87 -18.33
CA GLU A 73 5.45 0.34 -19.70
C GLU A 73 6.85 0.02 -20.24
N ALA A 74 7.84 0.87 -19.98
CA ALA A 74 9.23 0.62 -20.33
C ALA A 74 9.76 -0.64 -19.62
N ASN A 75 9.53 -0.76 -18.32
CA ASN A 75 9.93 -1.93 -17.52
C ASN A 75 9.27 -3.21 -18.04
N ARG A 76 7.97 -3.16 -18.33
CA ARG A 76 7.22 -4.28 -18.89
C ARG A 76 7.79 -4.70 -20.25
N THR A 77 8.10 -3.74 -21.09
CA THR A 77 8.70 -3.98 -22.42
C THR A 77 10.08 -4.63 -22.29
N GLU A 78 10.93 -4.12 -21.40
CA GLU A 78 12.23 -4.69 -21.11
C GLU A 78 12.12 -6.14 -20.62
N LEU A 79 11.26 -6.40 -19.65
CA LEU A 79 11.04 -7.75 -19.13
C LEU A 79 10.56 -8.70 -20.23
N ASN A 80 9.60 -8.29 -21.06
CA ASN A 80 9.09 -9.08 -22.16
C ASN A 80 10.20 -9.45 -23.19
N ILE A 81 11.08 -8.51 -23.49
CA ILE A 81 12.22 -8.77 -24.40
C ILE A 81 13.17 -9.81 -23.77
N LYS A 82 13.49 -9.67 -22.49
CA LYS A 82 14.37 -10.62 -21.78
C LYS A 82 13.75 -12.02 -21.68
N VAL A 83 12.43 -12.11 -21.40
CA VAL A 83 11.69 -13.38 -21.38
C VAL A 83 11.72 -14.05 -22.76
N LYS A 84 11.41 -13.31 -23.83
CA LYS A 84 11.47 -13.85 -25.21
C LYS A 84 12.88 -14.35 -25.60
N ASN A 85 13.91 -13.63 -25.18
CA ASN A 85 15.28 -14.06 -25.42
C ASN A 85 15.61 -15.35 -24.67
N PHE A 86 15.19 -15.44 -23.40
CA PHE A 86 15.35 -16.66 -22.61
C PHE A 86 14.61 -17.86 -23.24
N ASP A 87 13.35 -17.67 -23.66
CA ASP A 87 12.56 -18.73 -24.32
C ASP A 87 13.22 -19.25 -25.59
N ARG A 88 13.80 -18.32 -26.38
CA ARG A 88 14.57 -18.69 -27.58
C ARG A 88 15.80 -19.52 -27.22
N GLU A 89 16.60 -19.05 -26.27
CA GLU A 89 17.81 -19.75 -25.83
C GLU A 89 17.46 -21.15 -25.22
N ALA A 90 16.39 -21.23 -24.46
CA ALA A 90 15.91 -22.50 -23.90
C ALA A 90 15.44 -23.47 -25.02
N ALA A 91 14.80 -22.95 -26.07
CA ALA A 91 14.43 -23.76 -27.24
C ALA A 91 15.66 -24.24 -28.02
N GLU A 92 16.65 -23.36 -28.23
CA GLU A 92 17.93 -23.72 -28.89
C GLU A 92 18.71 -24.79 -28.09
N PHE A 93 18.73 -24.65 -26.76
CA PHE A 93 19.34 -25.66 -25.89
C PHE A 93 18.66 -27.01 -26.02
N ARG A 94 17.31 -27.07 -25.97
CA ARG A 94 16.57 -28.33 -26.18
C ARG A 94 16.87 -28.97 -27.50
N ASN A 95 16.86 -28.20 -28.60
CA ASN A 95 17.22 -28.68 -29.93
C ASN A 95 18.63 -29.26 -29.97
N LYS A 96 19.60 -28.61 -29.32
CA LYS A 96 20.98 -29.11 -29.23
C LYS A 96 21.10 -30.41 -28.46
N VAL A 97 20.34 -30.53 -27.36
CA VAL A 97 20.30 -31.79 -26.58
C VAL A 97 19.72 -32.93 -27.42
N GLU A 98 18.55 -32.70 -28.06
CA GLU A 98 17.81 -33.71 -28.83
C GLU A 98 18.62 -34.18 -30.07
N ASN A 99 19.36 -33.29 -30.72
CA ASN A 99 20.08 -33.58 -31.92
C ASN A 99 21.57 -33.87 -31.70
N GLY A 100 22.01 -34.06 -30.46
CA GLY A 100 23.41 -34.31 -30.14
C GLY A 100 24.37 -33.16 -30.51
N GLY A 101 23.85 -31.92 -30.53
CA GLY A 101 24.57 -30.72 -30.95
C GLY A 101 25.63 -30.21 -29.97
N PHE A 102 25.75 -30.82 -28.78
CA PHE A 102 26.84 -30.53 -27.85
C PHE A 102 28.04 -31.46 -28.14
N MET A 103 29.23 -30.85 -28.33
CA MET A 103 30.48 -31.59 -28.61
C MET A 103 30.95 -32.41 -27.40
N THR A 104 30.66 -31.95 -26.17
CA THR A 104 31.00 -32.61 -24.92
C THR A 104 29.88 -32.46 -23.89
N ARG A 105 29.87 -33.38 -22.92
CA ARG A 105 28.91 -33.37 -21.80
C ARG A 105 29.07 -32.10 -20.93
N GLU A 106 30.31 -31.71 -20.69
CA GLU A 106 30.63 -30.53 -19.87
C GLU A 106 30.02 -29.26 -20.48
N ARG A 107 30.03 -29.12 -21.83
CA ARG A 107 29.37 -27.99 -22.52
C ARG A 107 27.86 -28.00 -22.36
N ALA A 108 27.24 -29.17 -22.37
CA ALA A 108 25.81 -29.31 -22.16
C ALA A 108 25.44 -28.91 -20.70
N GLU A 109 26.23 -29.39 -19.74
CA GLU A 109 26.04 -29.05 -18.30
C GLU A 109 26.23 -27.54 -18.05
N GLN A 110 27.26 -26.93 -18.65
CA GLN A 110 27.47 -25.49 -18.56
C GLN A 110 26.32 -24.70 -19.17
N ALA A 111 25.85 -25.05 -20.34
CA ALA A 111 24.73 -24.38 -20.99
C ALA A 111 23.42 -24.51 -20.16
N GLN A 112 23.20 -25.66 -19.53
CA GLN A 112 22.07 -25.86 -18.60
C GLN A 112 22.18 -24.96 -17.38
N MET A 113 23.37 -24.84 -16.79
CA MET A 113 23.61 -23.97 -15.64
C MET A 113 23.40 -22.51 -16.00
N ASP A 114 23.87 -22.07 -17.17
CA ASP A 114 23.69 -20.70 -17.66
C ASP A 114 22.20 -20.35 -17.83
N LEU A 115 21.39 -21.28 -18.37
CA LEU A 115 19.93 -21.10 -18.46
C LEU A 115 19.27 -21.02 -17.09
N MET A 116 19.69 -21.84 -16.13
CA MET A 116 19.18 -21.77 -14.75
C MET A 116 19.47 -20.41 -14.10
N ILE A 117 20.69 -19.91 -14.25
CA ILE A 117 21.08 -18.58 -13.75
C ILE A 117 20.25 -17.49 -14.43
N LYS A 118 20.06 -17.56 -15.76
CA LYS A 118 19.21 -16.60 -16.48
C LYS A 118 17.77 -16.61 -15.98
N GLN A 119 17.20 -17.79 -15.74
CA GLN A 119 15.85 -17.92 -15.19
C GLN A 119 15.74 -17.27 -13.81
N GLN A 120 16.70 -17.54 -12.91
CA GLN A 120 16.74 -16.91 -11.59
C GLN A 120 16.86 -15.39 -11.68
N ASN A 121 17.71 -14.89 -12.59
CA ASN A 121 17.87 -13.45 -12.80
C ASN A 121 16.59 -12.80 -13.35
N LEU A 122 15.82 -13.47 -14.20
CA LEU A 122 14.53 -12.98 -14.67
C LEU A 122 13.50 -12.90 -13.54
N GLN A 123 13.43 -13.91 -12.69
CA GLN A 123 12.55 -13.88 -11.52
C GLN A 123 12.91 -12.75 -10.56
N LYS A 124 14.21 -12.59 -10.29
CA LYS A 124 14.71 -11.49 -9.45
C LYS A 124 14.37 -10.13 -10.05
N LEU A 125 14.62 -9.95 -11.36
CA LEU A 125 14.29 -8.71 -12.06
C LEU A 125 12.79 -8.37 -11.98
N GLN A 126 11.93 -9.37 -12.17
CA GLN A 126 10.47 -9.19 -12.04
C GLN A 126 10.08 -8.73 -10.64
N GLN A 127 10.66 -9.35 -9.61
CA GLN A 127 10.42 -8.96 -8.22
C GLN A 127 10.90 -7.54 -7.96
N GLU A 128 12.14 -7.21 -8.34
CA GLU A 128 12.71 -5.86 -8.18
C GLU A 128 11.88 -4.78 -8.89
N MET A 129 11.39 -5.06 -10.10
CA MET A 129 10.51 -4.14 -10.83
C MET A 129 9.19 -3.91 -10.09
N THR A 130 8.61 -4.97 -9.51
CA THR A 130 7.37 -4.86 -8.73
C THR A 130 7.58 -4.05 -7.45
N GLU A 131 8.64 -4.34 -6.69
CA GLU A 131 8.97 -3.62 -5.46
C GLU A 131 9.29 -2.14 -5.72
N ASN A 132 10.03 -1.87 -6.81
CA ASN A 132 10.35 -0.51 -7.22
C ASN A 132 9.08 0.27 -7.61
N ALA A 133 8.15 -0.36 -8.34
CA ALA A 133 6.88 0.25 -8.71
C ALA A 133 6.03 0.60 -7.48
N GLN A 134 5.93 -0.32 -6.52
CA GLN A 134 5.21 -0.06 -5.26
C GLN A 134 5.83 1.08 -4.46
N ARG A 135 7.16 1.11 -4.36
CA ARG A 135 7.90 2.16 -3.66
C ARG A 135 7.71 3.52 -4.32
N GLU A 136 7.80 3.59 -5.63
CA GLU A 136 7.60 4.81 -6.39
C GLU A 136 6.17 5.34 -6.28
N GLN A 137 5.17 4.45 -6.30
CA GLN A 137 3.78 4.84 -6.06
C GLN A 137 3.57 5.44 -4.66
N MET A 138 4.18 4.85 -3.64
CA MET A 138 4.13 5.41 -2.27
C MET A 138 4.81 6.79 -2.19
N GLU A 139 5.94 6.97 -2.88
CA GLU A 139 6.63 8.26 -2.95
C GLU A 139 5.80 9.33 -3.66
N ILE A 140 5.13 8.97 -4.76
CA ILE A 140 4.21 9.87 -5.47
C ILE A 140 3.09 10.30 -4.53
N ASN A 141 2.44 9.35 -3.87
CA ASN A 141 1.35 9.64 -2.94
C ASN A 141 1.81 10.57 -1.80
N ARG A 142 3.00 10.32 -1.25
CA ARG A 142 3.58 11.17 -0.21
C ARG A 142 3.86 12.59 -0.71
N LYS A 143 4.49 12.72 -1.88
CA LYS A 143 4.78 14.03 -2.49
C LYS A 143 3.50 14.84 -2.72
N LEU A 144 2.44 14.19 -3.21
CA LEU A 144 1.15 14.84 -3.43
C LEU A 144 0.49 15.25 -2.12
N TYR A 145 0.52 14.37 -1.12
CA TYR A 145 0.00 14.67 0.22
C TYR A 145 0.72 15.87 0.85
N ASP A 146 2.06 15.86 0.83
CA ASP A 146 2.88 16.94 1.40
C ASP A 146 2.61 18.28 0.68
N ALA A 147 2.53 18.27 -0.65
CA ALA A 147 2.24 19.44 -1.44
C ALA A 147 0.84 20.03 -1.12
N ILE A 148 -0.18 19.20 -1.03
CA ILE A 148 -1.54 19.61 -0.70
C ILE A 148 -1.61 20.14 0.73
N THR A 149 -1.00 19.44 1.69
CA THR A 149 -1.00 19.85 3.10
C THR A 149 -0.28 21.18 3.31
N ASN A 150 0.87 21.37 2.67
CA ASN A 150 1.60 22.62 2.71
C ASN A 150 0.77 23.78 2.14
N PHE A 151 0.16 23.56 0.97
CA PHE A 151 -0.72 24.57 0.35
C PHE A 151 -1.87 24.95 1.28
N LEU A 152 -2.55 23.97 1.88
CA LEU A 152 -3.67 24.22 2.80
C LEU A 152 -3.22 24.95 4.08
N THR A 153 -2.06 24.62 4.58
CA THR A 153 -1.47 25.29 5.75
C THR A 153 -1.20 26.76 5.45
N GLU A 154 -0.62 27.05 4.31
CA GLU A 154 -0.35 28.42 3.85
C GLU A 154 -1.65 29.19 3.59
N TYR A 155 -2.61 28.56 2.91
CA TYR A 155 -3.92 29.15 2.63
C TYR A 155 -4.67 29.53 3.91
N ASN A 156 -4.64 28.66 4.93
CA ASN A 156 -5.32 28.90 6.21
C ASN A 156 -4.63 29.99 7.05
N LYS A 157 -3.32 30.23 6.87
CA LYS A 157 -2.62 31.33 7.54
C LYS A 157 -2.97 32.70 6.94
N ALA A 158 -3.34 32.71 5.65
CA ALA A 158 -3.67 33.93 4.91
C ALA A 158 -5.13 34.37 5.05
N LYS A 159 -5.97 33.57 5.71
CA LYS A 159 -7.40 33.80 5.98
C LYS A 159 -7.67 34.07 7.44
#